data_73a882f3b2ee4e26ae17509655ee3eb2
#
_entry.id   73a882f3b2ee4e26ae17509655ee3eb2
#
_cell.length_a   1.000
_cell.length_b   1.000
_cell.length_c   1.000
_cell.angle_alpha   90.00
_cell.angle_beta   90.00
_cell.angle_gamma   90.00
#
_symmetry.space_group_name_H-M   'P 1'
#
loop_
_entity.id
_entity.type
_entity.pdbx_description
1 polymer ?
#
loop_
_entity_poly.entity_id
_entity_poly.type
_entity_poly.pdbx_seq_one_letter_code
_entity_poly.pdbx_strand_id
1 'polypeptide(L)'
;MNLLHDIEPGTADEMNVIIEIPKGSKNKYEIDKETGLIALDRVMHTSQDYPFDYGFVPQTLWDDSDALDVLVLTTYPLAPGILVRCRPVAILGMIDGGEKDDKVIAVPTGDPRFDTVKDLSDVNPHTLKEIEHFFGTYKKIQNKEVETTGFQDAKAAKEAFVRGVEMYKEAK
;
A
#
# COMPACT_ATOMS: atom_id res chain seq x y z
N MET A 1 19.07 -11.41 -1.98
CA MET A 1 17.91 -11.11 -1.10
C MET A 1 16.73 -10.73 -1.98
N ASN A 2 15.61 -11.41 -1.83
CA ASN A 2 14.36 -11.08 -2.52
C ASN A 2 13.42 -10.38 -1.52
N LEU A 3 13.06 -9.13 -1.79
CA LEU A 3 12.25 -8.31 -0.87
C LEU A 3 10.83 -8.85 -0.67
N LEU A 4 10.32 -9.64 -1.62
CA LEU A 4 8.99 -10.27 -1.48
C LEU A 4 9.00 -11.47 -0.53
N HIS A 5 10.11 -12.20 -0.45
CA HIS A 5 10.15 -13.54 0.12
C HIS A 5 11.08 -13.70 1.33
N ASP A 6 12.12 -12.87 1.44
CA ASP A 6 13.17 -13.05 2.45
C ASP A 6 12.97 -12.17 3.70
N ILE A 7 11.97 -11.29 3.68
CA ILE A 7 11.65 -10.37 4.77
C ILE A 7 10.36 -10.85 5.46
N GLU A 8 10.37 -10.96 6.78
CA GLU A 8 9.17 -11.30 7.55
C GLU A 8 8.10 -10.20 7.44
N PRO A 9 6.81 -10.54 7.42
CA PRO A 9 5.73 -9.57 7.26
C PRO A 9 5.49 -8.70 8.50
N GLY A 10 6.03 -9.07 9.65
CA GLY A 10 5.70 -8.46 10.94
C GLY A 10 4.43 -9.04 11.55
N THR A 11 3.68 -8.19 12.24
CA THR A 11 2.41 -8.56 12.89
C THR A 11 1.27 -7.64 12.41
N ALA A 12 0.03 -8.03 12.71
CA ALA A 12 -1.14 -7.20 12.39
C ALA A 12 -1.13 -5.83 13.09
N ASP A 13 -0.44 -5.70 14.22
CA ASP A 13 -0.30 -4.45 14.96
C ASP A 13 0.90 -3.61 14.50
N GLU A 14 1.94 -4.26 13.99
CA GLU A 14 3.14 -3.61 13.43
C GLU A 14 3.64 -4.39 12.22
N MET A 15 3.18 -3.99 11.05
CA MET A 15 3.57 -4.59 9.78
C MET A 15 4.95 -4.11 9.35
N ASN A 16 5.72 -4.99 8.69
CA ASN A 16 6.86 -4.59 7.90
C ASN A 16 6.39 -4.21 6.50
N VAL A 17 6.73 -3.01 6.06
CA VAL A 17 6.36 -2.50 4.72
C VAL A 17 7.64 -2.13 3.98
N ILE A 18 7.76 -2.59 2.74
CA ILE A 18 8.83 -2.18 1.83
C ILE A 18 8.28 -1.10 0.92
N ILE A 19 8.92 0.06 0.90
CA ILE A 19 8.52 1.18 0.04
C ILE A 19 8.99 0.94 -1.39
N GLU A 20 8.09 1.07 -2.34
CA GLU A 20 8.38 1.05 -3.77
C GLU A 20 8.37 2.46 -4.36
N ILE A 21 7.36 3.26 -4.01
CA ILE A 21 7.09 4.56 -4.64
C ILE A 21 7.07 5.65 -3.57
N PRO A 22 7.98 6.64 -3.64
CA PRO A 22 7.94 7.76 -2.70
C PRO A 22 6.74 8.70 -2.97
N LYS A 23 6.24 9.35 -1.93
CA LYS A 23 5.32 10.47 -2.05
C LYS A 23 5.85 11.51 -3.05
N GLY A 24 4.98 11.96 -3.94
CA GLY A 24 5.31 12.96 -4.97
C GLY A 24 5.93 12.39 -6.23
N SER A 25 6.13 11.06 -6.32
CA SER A 25 6.66 10.43 -7.52
C SER A 25 5.62 10.42 -8.65
N LYS A 26 6.09 10.70 -9.85
CA LYS A 26 5.38 10.48 -11.12
C LYS A 26 5.87 9.22 -11.84
N ASN A 27 6.79 8.48 -11.22
CA ASN A 27 7.24 7.18 -11.67
C ASN A 27 6.57 6.10 -10.81
N LYS A 28 5.99 5.10 -11.47
CA LYS A 28 5.55 3.88 -10.79
C LYS A 28 6.70 2.89 -10.76
N TYR A 29 7.21 2.64 -9.58
CA TYR A 29 8.16 1.57 -9.31
C TYR A 29 7.42 0.33 -8.80
N GLU A 30 7.95 -0.83 -9.13
CA GLU A 30 7.39 -2.11 -8.71
C GLU A 30 8.52 -3.11 -8.52
N ILE A 31 8.37 -4.02 -7.57
CA ILE A 31 9.33 -5.10 -7.42
C ILE A 31 9.26 -6.05 -8.61
N ASP A 32 10.38 -6.25 -9.28
CA ASP A 32 10.50 -7.25 -10.33
C ASP A 32 10.63 -8.64 -9.69
N LYS A 33 9.66 -9.50 -9.96
CA LYS A 33 9.58 -10.84 -9.35
C LYS A 33 10.74 -11.76 -9.76
N GLU A 34 11.34 -11.55 -10.92
CA GLU A 34 12.46 -12.36 -11.41
C GLU A 34 13.78 -11.97 -10.73
N THR A 35 14.05 -10.69 -10.64
CA THR A 35 15.33 -10.20 -10.12
C THR A 35 15.31 -9.85 -8.64
N GLY A 36 14.11 -9.60 -8.07
CA GLY A 36 13.94 -9.11 -6.70
C GLY A 36 14.34 -7.64 -6.52
N LEU A 37 14.59 -6.91 -7.60
CA LEU A 37 14.92 -5.49 -7.59
C LEU A 37 13.67 -4.63 -7.72
N ILE A 38 13.73 -3.41 -7.23
CA ILE A 38 12.73 -2.39 -7.53
C ILE A 38 13.05 -1.81 -8.90
N ALA A 39 12.11 -1.93 -9.83
CA ALA A 39 12.26 -1.53 -11.21
C ALA A 39 11.24 -0.44 -11.58
N LEU A 40 11.53 0.34 -12.61
CA LEU A 40 10.56 1.25 -13.21
C LEU A 40 9.55 0.43 -14.01
N ASP A 41 8.31 0.32 -13.51
CA ASP A 41 7.20 -0.26 -14.26
C ASP A 41 6.76 0.69 -15.37
N ARG A 42 6.40 1.92 -15.00
CA ARG A 42 6.03 2.96 -15.98
C ARG A 42 6.17 4.36 -15.41
N VAL A 43 6.38 5.32 -16.28
CA VAL A 43 6.12 6.74 -15.99
C VAL A 43 4.60 6.95 -16.01
N MET A 44 4.05 7.64 -15.02
CA MET A 44 2.62 7.93 -14.95
C MET A 44 2.15 8.65 -16.21
N HIS A 45 1.02 8.20 -16.78
CA HIS A 45 0.42 8.86 -17.96
C HIS A 45 -0.35 10.12 -17.60
N THR A 46 -0.69 10.29 -16.35
CA THR A 46 -1.36 11.47 -15.79
C THR A 46 -0.34 12.46 -15.23
N SER A 47 -0.75 13.71 -15.05
CA SER A 47 0.04 14.72 -14.32
C SER A 47 0.00 14.53 -12.80
N GLN A 48 -0.83 13.63 -12.29
CA GLN A 48 -0.90 13.31 -10.86
C GLN A 48 0.39 12.64 -10.40
N ASP A 49 0.74 12.84 -9.14
CA ASP A 49 1.77 12.13 -8.43
C ASP A 49 1.16 11.29 -7.28
N TYR A 50 1.93 10.34 -6.78
CA TYR A 50 1.50 9.54 -5.63
C TYR A 50 1.33 10.44 -4.41
N PRO A 51 0.14 10.41 -3.76
CA PRO A 51 -0.17 11.34 -2.67
C PRO A 51 0.59 11.04 -1.39
N PHE A 52 1.04 9.79 -1.21
CA PHE A 52 1.81 9.31 -0.07
C PHE A 52 2.78 8.22 -0.51
N ASP A 53 3.66 7.77 0.41
CA ASP A 53 4.54 6.65 0.14
C ASP A 53 3.72 5.37 -0.07
N TYR A 54 4.14 4.56 -1.01
CA TYR A 54 3.44 3.36 -1.43
C TYR A 54 4.39 2.18 -1.46
N GLY A 55 3.93 1.04 -0.99
CA GLY A 55 4.71 -0.19 -0.95
C GLY A 55 3.86 -1.41 -0.67
N PHE A 56 4.48 -2.45 -0.18
CA PHE A 56 3.83 -3.73 0.06
C PHE A 56 4.31 -4.38 1.36
N VAL A 57 3.52 -5.31 1.87
CA VAL A 57 3.91 -6.20 2.97
C VAL A 57 4.56 -7.45 2.38
N PRO A 58 5.84 -7.75 2.69
CA PRO A 58 6.48 -8.99 2.22
C PRO A 58 5.78 -10.22 2.77
N GLN A 59 5.96 -11.36 2.10
CA GLN A 59 5.34 -12.64 2.46
C GLN A 59 3.81 -12.56 2.63
N THR A 60 3.16 -11.77 1.77
CA THR A 60 1.70 -11.71 1.64
C THR A 60 1.28 -11.95 0.20
N LEU A 61 0.02 -12.31 0.01
CA LEU A 61 -0.63 -12.46 -1.28
C LEU A 61 -2.05 -11.90 -1.21
N TRP A 62 -2.47 -11.22 -2.27
CA TRP A 62 -3.83 -10.70 -2.38
C TRP A 62 -4.56 -11.25 -3.60
N ASP A 63 -5.82 -10.88 -3.78
CA ASP A 63 -6.69 -11.44 -4.82
C ASP A 63 -6.22 -11.16 -6.26
N ASP A 64 -5.43 -10.12 -6.47
CA ASP A 64 -4.80 -9.78 -7.75
C ASP A 64 -3.48 -10.53 -8.04
N SER A 65 -3.13 -11.49 -7.19
CA SER A 65 -1.88 -12.28 -7.26
C SER A 65 -0.60 -11.51 -6.95
N ASP A 66 -0.72 -10.31 -6.39
CA ASP A 66 0.39 -9.50 -5.89
C ASP A 66 0.42 -9.48 -4.36
N ALA A 67 1.49 -8.96 -3.78
CA ALA A 67 1.58 -8.75 -2.34
C ALA A 67 0.54 -7.72 -1.89
N LEU A 68 0.17 -7.74 -0.61
CA LEU A 68 -0.77 -6.77 -0.04
C LEU A 68 -0.17 -5.37 -0.08
N ASP A 69 -0.80 -4.47 -0.80
CA ASP A 69 -0.39 -3.08 -0.96
C ASP A 69 -0.69 -2.22 0.26
N VAL A 70 0.23 -1.30 0.54
CA VAL A 70 0.11 -0.36 1.66
C VAL A 70 0.45 1.05 1.20
N LEU A 71 -0.43 1.99 1.53
CA LEU A 71 -0.15 3.41 1.47
C LEU A 71 0.28 3.89 2.85
N VAL A 72 1.49 4.45 2.95
CA VAL A 72 2.07 4.88 4.22
C VAL A 72 2.01 6.39 4.34
N LEU A 73 1.30 6.87 5.36
CA LEU A 73 1.19 8.29 5.67
C LEU A 73 2.46 8.73 6.41
N THR A 74 3.44 9.25 5.69
CA THR A 74 4.71 9.67 6.27
C THR A 74 4.81 11.19 6.41
N THR A 75 5.61 11.65 7.35
CA THR A 75 5.93 13.08 7.49
C THR A 75 6.81 13.55 6.33
N TYR A 76 7.81 12.75 5.97
CA TYR A 76 8.71 12.99 4.84
C TYR A 76 8.78 11.76 3.95
N PRO A 77 8.96 11.93 2.63
CA PRO A 77 9.06 10.81 1.70
C PRO A 77 10.22 9.86 2.06
N LEU A 78 9.95 8.56 1.91
CA LEU A 78 10.95 7.51 2.08
C LEU A 78 11.48 7.07 0.71
N ALA A 79 12.76 6.71 0.66
CA ALA A 79 13.38 6.17 -0.56
C ALA A 79 12.84 4.76 -0.90
N PRO A 80 12.80 4.39 -2.19
CA PRO A 80 12.51 3.02 -2.58
C PRO A 80 13.45 2.00 -1.94
N GLY A 81 12.91 0.84 -1.54
CA GLY A 81 13.67 -0.22 -0.90
C GLY A 81 13.80 -0.09 0.63
N ILE A 82 13.29 0.98 1.22
CA ILE A 82 13.31 1.16 2.68
C ILE A 82 12.28 0.25 3.34
N LEU A 83 12.73 -0.45 4.39
CA LEU A 83 11.83 -1.14 5.32
C LEU A 83 11.33 -0.14 6.37
N VAL A 84 10.03 -0.01 6.48
CA VAL A 84 9.39 0.80 7.53
C VAL A 84 8.39 -0.05 8.32
N ARG A 85 8.41 0.08 9.65
CA ARG A 85 7.41 -0.55 10.51
C ARG A 85 6.20 0.36 10.64
N CYS A 86 5.02 -0.20 10.36
CA CYS A 86 3.78 0.56 10.22
C CYS A 86 2.65 -0.06 11.03
N ARG A 87 1.83 0.81 11.63
CA ARG A 87 0.54 0.43 12.22
C ARG A 87 -0.55 0.62 11.17
N PRO A 88 -1.34 -0.42 10.81
CA PRO A 88 -2.49 -0.25 9.94
C PRO A 88 -3.60 0.53 10.66
N VAL A 89 -4.21 1.48 9.96
CA VAL A 89 -5.27 2.35 10.51
C VAL A 89 -6.56 2.30 9.71
N ALA A 90 -6.49 1.91 8.44
CA ALA A 90 -7.66 1.80 7.56
C ALA A 90 -7.33 0.92 6.34
N ILE A 91 -8.34 0.60 5.55
CA ILE A 91 -8.20 -0.06 4.26
C ILE A 91 -9.17 0.56 3.25
N LEU A 92 -8.68 0.89 2.07
CA LEU A 92 -9.48 1.31 0.93
C LEU A 92 -9.81 0.09 0.07
N GLY A 93 -11.09 -0.17 -0.13
CA GLY A 93 -11.54 -1.18 -1.08
C GLY A 93 -11.36 -0.67 -2.50
N MET A 94 -10.72 -1.49 -3.34
CA MET A 94 -10.51 -1.22 -4.76
C MET A 94 -10.79 -2.44 -5.61
N ILE A 95 -11.31 -2.18 -6.80
CA ILE A 95 -11.44 -3.16 -7.88
C ILE A 95 -10.77 -2.60 -9.12
N ASP A 96 -9.74 -3.29 -9.60
CA ASP A 96 -8.97 -2.93 -10.79
C ASP A 96 -8.99 -4.12 -11.76
N GLY A 97 -9.51 -3.89 -12.97
CA GLY A 97 -9.64 -4.95 -13.96
C GLY A 97 -10.50 -6.13 -13.50
N GLY A 98 -11.48 -5.90 -12.62
CA GLY A 98 -12.36 -6.92 -12.06
C GLY A 98 -11.79 -7.70 -10.88
N GLU A 99 -10.57 -7.42 -10.46
CA GLU A 99 -9.89 -8.05 -9.32
C GLU A 99 -9.85 -7.10 -8.12
N LYS A 100 -9.97 -7.65 -6.92
CA LYS A 100 -9.75 -6.89 -5.69
C LYS A 100 -8.28 -6.51 -5.57
N ASP A 101 -8.06 -5.22 -5.43
CA ASP A 101 -6.75 -4.60 -5.29
C ASP A 101 -6.79 -3.58 -4.15
N ASP A 102 -7.17 -4.05 -2.97
CA ASP A 102 -7.36 -3.22 -1.79
C ASP A 102 -6.04 -2.60 -1.32
N LYS A 103 -6.11 -1.41 -0.72
CA LYS A 103 -4.95 -0.67 -0.22
C LYS A 103 -5.08 -0.46 1.28
N VAL A 104 -4.18 -1.05 2.05
CA VAL A 104 -4.06 -0.74 3.48
C VAL A 104 -3.50 0.67 3.64
N ILE A 105 -4.07 1.43 4.56
CA ILE A 105 -3.56 2.74 4.98
C ILE A 105 -2.88 2.54 6.32
N ALA A 106 -1.62 2.95 6.41
CA ALA A 106 -0.82 2.76 7.61
C ALA A 106 0.02 4.00 7.96
N VAL A 107 0.48 4.04 9.19
CA VAL A 107 1.35 5.10 9.72
C VAL A 107 2.63 4.49 10.30
N PRO A 108 3.80 5.17 10.17
CA PRO A 108 5.03 4.69 10.77
C PRO A 108 4.92 4.66 12.30
N THR A 109 5.26 3.53 12.91
CA THR A 109 5.20 3.39 14.39
C THR A 109 6.30 4.19 15.08
N GLY A 110 7.39 4.50 14.38
CA GLY A 110 8.51 5.27 14.92
C GLY A 110 8.40 6.79 14.81
N ASP A 111 7.35 7.31 14.16
CA ASP A 111 7.12 8.76 14.06
C ASP A 111 6.11 9.22 15.13
N PRO A 112 6.55 10.02 16.13
CA PRO A 112 5.67 10.46 17.22
C PRO A 112 4.49 11.34 16.75
N ARG A 113 4.55 11.92 15.54
CA ARG A 113 3.44 12.68 14.97
C ARG A 113 2.21 11.84 14.70
N PHE A 114 2.38 10.51 14.61
CA PHE A 114 1.30 9.54 14.38
C PHE A 114 0.91 8.73 15.61
N ASP A 115 1.44 9.04 16.79
CA ASP A 115 1.16 8.28 18.03
C ASP A 115 -0.34 8.23 18.38
N THR A 116 -1.10 9.26 17.99
CA THR A 116 -2.55 9.33 18.22
C THR A 116 -3.39 8.80 17.07
N VAL A 117 -2.76 8.44 15.94
CA VAL A 117 -3.47 7.92 14.76
C VAL A 117 -3.51 6.40 14.83
N LYS A 118 -4.63 5.85 15.27
CA LYS A 118 -4.81 4.41 15.55
C LYS A 118 -5.96 3.77 14.78
N ASP A 119 -6.85 4.58 14.22
CA ASP A 119 -8.04 4.11 13.51
C ASP A 119 -8.41 5.06 12.37
N LEU A 120 -9.32 4.62 11.50
CA LEU A 120 -9.86 5.43 10.40
C LEU A 120 -10.34 6.80 10.86
N SER A 121 -11.02 6.85 12.00
CA SER A 121 -11.56 8.11 12.58
C SER A 121 -10.47 9.12 12.99
N ASP A 122 -9.23 8.68 13.16
CA ASP A 122 -8.10 9.55 13.52
C ASP A 122 -7.40 10.14 12.28
N VAL A 123 -7.69 9.63 11.08
CA VAL A 123 -7.11 10.12 9.84
C VAL A 123 -7.86 11.37 9.38
N ASN A 124 -7.11 12.39 8.94
CA ASN A 124 -7.72 13.61 8.39
C ASN A 124 -8.67 13.25 7.23
N PRO A 125 -9.96 13.66 7.30
CA PRO A 125 -10.94 13.31 6.26
C PRO A 125 -10.57 13.77 4.86
N HIS A 126 -9.86 14.91 4.74
CA HIS A 126 -9.42 15.38 3.42
C HIS A 126 -8.31 14.51 2.85
N THR A 127 -7.41 14.01 3.68
CA THR A 127 -6.39 13.01 3.28
C THR A 127 -7.04 11.77 2.67
N LEU A 128 -8.10 11.27 3.26
CA LEU A 128 -8.85 10.13 2.71
C LEU A 128 -9.48 10.45 1.35
N LYS A 129 -10.01 11.66 1.17
CA LYS A 129 -10.54 12.12 -0.12
C LYS A 129 -9.46 12.19 -1.20
N GLU A 130 -8.28 12.67 -0.87
CA GLU A 130 -7.15 12.73 -1.82
C GLU A 130 -6.72 11.32 -2.26
N ILE A 131 -6.63 10.39 -1.32
CA ILE A 131 -6.27 9.00 -1.60
C ILE A 131 -7.30 8.35 -2.53
N GLU A 132 -8.57 8.44 -2.19
CA GLU A 132 -9.64 7.84 -2.98
C GLU A 132 -9.72 8.46 -4.38
N HIS A 133 -9.58 9.79 -4.48
CA HIS A 133 -9.55 10.49 -5.75
C HIS A 133 -8.37 10.05 -6.63
N PHE A 134 -7.18 9.94 -6.05
CA PHE A 134 -5.99 9.49 -6.79
C PHE A 134 -6.23 8.10 -7.41
N PHE A 135 -6.59 7.11 -6.62
CA PHE A 135 -6.80 5.76 -7.12
C PHE A 135 -8.01 5.63 -8.06
N GLY A 136 -9.04 6.44 -7.87
CA GLY A 136 -10.20 6.48 -8.76
C GLY A 136 -9.92 7.12 -10.12
N THR A 137 -8.83 7.89 -10.26
CA THR A 137 -8.57 8.70 -11.48
C THR A 137 -7.22 8.45 -12.15
N TYR A 138 -6.24 7.84 -11.47
CA TYR A 138 -4.85 7.79 -11.95
C TYR A 138 -4.66 6.98 -13.25
N LYS A 139 -5.60 6.11 -13.61
CA LYS A 139 -5.58 5.31 -14.86
C LYS A 139 -6.57 5.82 -15.94
N LYS A 140 -7.27 6.92 -15.70
CA LYS A 140 -8.30 7.41 -16.65
C LYS A 140 -7.74 7.76 -18.03
N ILE A 141 -6.56 8.36 -18.12
CA ILE A 141 -5.91 8.66 -19.41
C ILE A 141 -5.59 7.38 -20.20
N GLN A 142 -5.36 6.27 -19.50
CA GLN A 142 -5.14 4.96 -20.12
C GLN A 142 -6.44 4.25 -20.51
N ASN A 143 -7.60 4.91 -20.36
CA ASN A 143 -8.93 4.32 -20.57
C ASN A 143 -9.17 3.06 -19.72
N LYS A 144 -8.59 3.01 -18.53
CA LYS A 144 -8.78 1.96 -17.54
C LYS A 144 -9.61 2.51 -16.39
N GLU A 145 -10.66 1.78 -16.02
CA GLU A 145 -11.50 2.12 -14.90
C GLU A 145 -11.03 1.37 -13.65
N VAL A 146 -11.00 2.10 -12.54
CA VAL A 146 -10.78 1.58 -11.20
C VAL A 146 -11.97 1.99 -10.36
N GLU A 147 -12.60 1.03 -9.69
CA GLU A 147 -13.69 1.29 -8.76
C GLU A 147 -13.14 1.33 -7.33
N THR A 148 -13.51 2.35 -6.57
CA THR A 148 -13.28 2.42 -5.13
C THR A 148 -14.57 2.13 -4.40
N THR A 149 -14.52 1.30 -3.35
CA THR A 149 -15.69 0.85 -2.59
C THR A 149 -15.77 1.46 -1.18
N GLY A 150 -14.91 2.44 -0.91
CA GLY A 150 -14.86 3.16 0.37
C GLY A 150 -13.84 2.59 1.35
N PHE A 151 -13.71 3.29 2.47
CA PHE A 151 -12.77 2.93 3.54
C PHE A 151 -13.45 2.08 4.61
N GLN A 152 -12.68 1.17 5.19
CA GLN A 152 -13.00 0.45 6.41
C GLN A 152 -11.93 0.74 7.48
N ASP A 153 -12.20 0.36 8.73
CA ASP A 153 -11.42 0.70 9.90
C ASP A 153 -10.11 -0.11 10.07
N ALA A 154 -9.38 0.18 11.13
CA ALA A 154 -8.13 -0.51 11.46
C ALA A 154 -8.34 -2.02 11.66
N LYS A 155 -9.47 -2.44 12.21
CA LYS A 155 -9.78 -3.86 12.38
C LYS A 155 -9.83 -4.59 11.04
N ALA A 156 -10.52 -4.02 10.06
CA ALA A 156 -10.57 -4.57 8.70
C ALA A 156 -9.20 -4.63 8.04
N ALA A 157 -8.36 -3.60 8.24
CA ALA A 157 -6.98 -3.59 7.75
C ALA A 157 -6.12 -4.70 8.37
N LYS A 158 -6.25 -4.93 9.67
CA LYS A 158 -5.55 -6.03 10.37
C LYS A 158 -6.02 -7.41 9.90
N GLU A 159 -7.30 -7.58 9.66
CA GLU A 159 -7.86 -8.81 9.08
C GLU A 159 -7.32 -9.06 7.66
N ALA A 160 -7.18 -8.01 6.85
CA ALA A 160 -6.56 -8.10 5.53
C ALA A 160 -5.10 -8.56 5.61
N PHE A 161 -4.33 -8.03 6.55
CA PHE A 161 -2.95 -8.49 6.80
C PHE A 161 -2.90 -9.98 7.12
N VAL A 162 -3.71 -10.45 8.08
CA VAL A 162 -3.75 -11.86 8.48
C VAL A 162 -4.11 -12.74 7.29
N ARG A 163 -5.14 -12.36 6.53
CA ARG A 163 -5.57 -13.07 5.33
C ARG A 163 -4.44 -13.12 4.27
N GLY A 164 -3.77 -12.01 4.04
CA GLY A 164 -2.66 -11.94 3.07
C GLY A 164 -1.50 -12.85 3.43
N VAL A 165 -1.14 -12.93 4.70
CA VAL A 165 -0.11 -13.85 5.20
C VAL A 165 -0.54 -15.32 5.03
N GLU A 166 -1.80 -15.64 5.32
CA GLU A 166 -2.35 -17.00 5.15
C GLU A 166 -2.36 -17.40 3.67
N MET A 167 -2.85 -16.56 2.79
CA MET A 167 -2.85 -16.80 1.34
C MET A 167 -1.45 -17.07 0.79
N TYR A 168 -0.46 -16.32 1.26
CA TYR A 168 0.93 -16.54 0.86
C TYR A 168 1.47 -17.88 1.32
N LYS A 169 1.16 -18.32 2.55
CA LYS A 169 1.57 -19.63 3.07
C LYS A 169 0.93 -20.78 2.32
N GLU A 170 -0.33 -20.64 1.93
CA GLU A 170 -1.06 -21.66 1.16
C GLU A 170 -0.58 -21.78 -0.29
N ALA A 171 -0.01 -20.72 -0.85
CA ALA A 171 0.51 -20.70 -2.22
C ALA A 171 1.93 -21.27 -2.37
N LYS A 172 2.61 -21.56 -1.26
CA LYS A 172 3.94 -22.23 -1.22
C LYS A 172 3.82 -23.72 -1.13
#